data_177038a03e695e6a1efd481b3e7a8477
#
_entry.id   177038a03e695e6a1efd481b3e7a8477
#
_cell.length_a   1.000
_cell.length_b   1.000
_cell.length_c   1.000
_cell.angle_alpha   90.00
_cell.angle_beta   90.00
_cell.angle_gamma   90.00
#
_symmetry.space_group_name_H-M   'P 1'
#
loop_
_entity.id
_entity.type
_entity.pdbx_description
1 polymer ?
#
loop_
_entity_poly.entity_id
_entity_poly.type
_entity_poly.pdbx_seq_one_letter_code
_entity_poly.pdbx_strand_id
1 'polypeptide(L)'
;MIEYNLTTARNIYKLLKSEFRDLPKSKIVAHTTKKHEKVCDGTIGSAYAHAHSEARKNSRYKNQICIQQKFLCSASLMEIAEMIAHEAAHLVIRGIHGKRWEKRYERHYDFLKECKKNGELERCEE
;
A
#
# COMPACT_ATOMS: atom_id res chain seq x y z
N MET A 1 2.71 -4.94 17.73
CA MET A 1 3.25 -3.93 16.79
C MET A 1 2.79 -4.18 15.36
N ILE A 2 2.83 -5.43 14.88
CA ILE A 2 2.36 -5.74 13.51
C ILE A 2 0.90 -5.36 13.32
N GLU A 3 0.03 -5.78 14.23
CA GLU A 3 -1.40 -5.46 14.16
C GLU A 3 -1.66 -3.96 14.19
N TYR A 4 -0.93 -3.24 15.02
CA TYR A 4 -1.03 -1.79 15.13
C TYR A 4 -0.64 -1.13 13.80
N ASN A 5 0.50 -1.50 13.24
CA ASN A 5 0.98 -0.93 11.98
C ASN A 5 0.12 -1.34 10.80
N LEU A 6 -0.46 -2.53 10.82
CA LEU A 6 -1.39 -2.98 9.79
C LEU A 6 -2.68 -2.14 9.82
N THR A 7 -3.20 -1.87 11.01
CA THR A 7 -4.37 -1.00 11.18
C THR A 7 -4.06 0.41 10.66
N THR A 8 -2.88 0.92 11.00
CA THR A 8 -2.42 2.22 10.50
C THR A 8 -2.39 2.24 8.96
N ALA A 9 -1.82 1.20 8.34
CA ALA A 9 -1.76 1.09 6.88
C ALA A 9 -3.15 1.10 6.26
N ARG A 10 -4.09 0.38 6.84
CA ARG A 10 -5.48 0.36 6.37
C ARG A 10 -6.14 1.74 6.48
N ASN A 11 -5.88 2.43 7.57
CA ASN A 11 -6.43 3.77 7.78
C ASN A 11 -5.82 4.80 6.82
N ILE A 12 -4.54 4.68 6.54
CA ILE A 12 -3.86 5.54 5.56
C ILE A 12 -4.46 5.32 4.17
N TYR A 13 -4.71 4.07 3.81
CA TYR A 13 -5.33 3.77 2.52
C TYR A 13 -6.73 4.40 2.42
N LYS A 14 -7.52 4.31 3.47
CA LYS A 14 -8.85 4.94 3.52
C LYS A 14 -8.77 6.45 3.36
N LEU A 15 -7.79 7.07 4.03
CA LEU A 15 -7.55 8.50 3.92
C LEU A 15 -7.19 8.86 2.48
N LEU A 16 -6.27 8.10 1.88
CA LEU A 16 -5.85 8.31 0.50
C LEU A 16 -7.03 8.15 -0.46
N LYS A 17 -7.85 7.11 -0.26
CA LYS A 17 -9.02 6.86 -1.10
C LYS A 17 -10.06 7.98 -0.99
N SER A 18 -10.16 8.63 0.15
CA SER A 18 -11.10 9.75 0.32
C SER A 18 -10.74 10.93 -0.58
N GLU A 19 -9.47 11.10 -0.90
CA GLU A 19 -8.99 12.14 -1.81
C GLU A 19 -8.96 11.64 -3.27
N PHE A 20 -8.50 10.42 -3.48
CA PHE A 20 -8.36 9.81 -4.81
C PHE A 20 -9.45 8.77 -5.00
N ARG A 21 -10.62 9.22 -5.42
CA ARG A 21 -11.83 8.39 -5.47
C ARG A 21 -11.79 7.27 -6.49
N ASP A 22 -10.88 7.33 -7.46
CA ASP A 22 -10.68 6.26 -8.43
C ASP A 22 -9.94 5.05 -7.85
N LEU A 23 -9.40 5.15 -6.64
CA LEU A 23 -8.80 4.01 -5.97
C LEU A 23 -9.87 2.98 -5.65
N PRO A 24 -9.63 1.69 -5.93
CA PRO A 24 -10.61 0.64 -5.63
C PRO A 24 -10.63 0.33 -4.13
N LYS A 25 -11.69 -0.34 -3.68
CA LYS A 25 -11.66 -0.98 -2.38
C LYS A 25 -10.52 -1.99 -2.39
N SER A 26 -9.70 -1.97 -1.36
CA SER A 26 -8.52 -2.82 -1.29
C SER A 26 -8.48 -3.53 0.05
N LYS A 27 -8.22 -4.83 0.00
CA LYS A 27 -7.93 -5.60 1.19
C LYS A 27 -6.43 -5.48 1.44
N ILE A 28 -6.05 -5.09 2.63
CA ILE A 28 -4.64 -4.92 3.01
C ILE A 28 -4.31 -5.96 4.07
N VAL A 29 -3.37 -6.83 3.76
CA VAL A 29 -3.03 -7.97 4.61
C VAL A 29 -1.53 -8.05 4.84
N ALA A 30 -1.15 -8.63 5.96
CA ALA A 30 0.25 -8.89 6.30
C ALA A 30 0.54 -10.38 6.18
N HIS A 31 1.66 -10.72 5.58
CA HIS A 31 2.10 -12.11 5.42
C HIS A 31 3.52 -12.29 5.93
N THR A 32 3.84 -13.50 6.38
CA THR A 32 5.24 -13.89 6.58
C THR A 32 5.94 -13.88 5.21
N THR A 33 7.26 -13.78 5.22
CA THR A 33 8.02 -13.78 3.97
C THR A 33 7.69 -15.00 3.11
N LYS A 34 7.67 -16.19 3.72
CA LYS A 34 7.36 -17.44 3.03
C LYS A 34 5.96 -17.43 2.42
N LYS A 35 4.96 -16.97 3.18
CA LYS A 35 3.58 -16.91 2.69
C LYS A 35 3.43 -15.84 1.61
N HIS A 36 4.12 -14.72 1.74
CA HIS A 36 4.12 -13.66 0.73
C HIS A 36 4.63 -14.19 -0.60
N GLU A 37 5.75 -14.91 -0.60
CA GLU A 37 6.30 -15.52 -1.81
C GLU A 37 5.31 -16.47 -2.47
N LYS A 38 4.65 -17.31 -1.66
CA LYS A 38 3.68 -18.28 -2.16
C LYS A 38 2.45 -17.61 -2.77
N VAL A 39 1.91 -16.61 -2.10
CA VAL A 39 0.69 -15.90 -2.53
C VAL A 39 0.96 -15.00 -3.73
N CYS A 40 2.14 -14.41 -3.79
CA CYS A 40 2.50 -13.43 -4.82
C CYS A 40 3.42 -14.02 -5.89
N ASP A 41 3.39 -15.33 -6.10
CA ASP A 41 4.12 -16.07 -7.14
C ASP A 41 5.64 -15.97 -7.05
N GLY A 42 6.16 -15.69 -5.89
CA GLY A 42 7.60 -15.76 -5.65
C GLY A 42 8.45 -14.75 -6.41
N THR A 43 7.84 -13.87 -7.18
CA THR A 43 8.59 -12.93 -8.03
C THR A 43 9.05 -11.69 -7.31
N ILE A 44 8.63 -11.51 -6.07
CA ILE A 44 8.78 -10.23 -5.38
C ILE A 44 9.93 -10.26 -4.37
N GLY A 45 10.37 -11.45 -4.01
CA GLY A 45 11.56 -11.65 -3.20
C GLY A 45 11.67 -10.75 -1.97
N SER A 46 12.48 -9.72 -2.05
CA SER A 46 12.75 -8.82 -0.93
C SER A 46 11.82 -7.61 -0.86
N ALA A 47 10.81 -7.51 -1.74
CA ALA A 47 9.91 -6.36 -1.70
C ALA A 47 9.13 -6.30 -0.40
N TYR A 48 8.97 -5.09 0.13
CA TYR A 48 8.22 -4.88 1.38
C TYR A 48 6.73 -5.15 1.21
N ALA A 49 6.18 -4.87 0.03
CA ALA A 49 4.78 -4.97 -0.25
C ALA A 49 4.55 -5.24 -1.73
N HIS A 50 3.36 -5.67 -2.07
CA HIS A 50 2.97 -5.95 -3.43
C HIS A 50 1.48 -5.66 -3.63
N ALA A 51 1.15 -5.03 -4.74
CA ALA A 51 -0.24 -4.75 -5.10
C ALA A 51 -0.68 -5.68 -6.23
N HIS A 52 -1.84 -6.32 -6.04
CA HIS A 52 -2.47 -7.14 -7.08
C HIS A 52 -3.43 -6.27 -7.88
N SER A 53 -3.01 -5.80 -9.04
CA SER A 53 -3.84 -4.97 -9.89
C SER A 53 -4.92 -5.78 -10.59
N GLU A 54 -5.90 -5.09 -11.21
CA GLU A 54 -7.01 -5.72 -11.93
C GLU A 54 -6.59 -6.52 -13.18
N ALA A 55 -5.33 -6.47 -13.57
CA ALA A 55 -4.87 -7.13 -14.78
C ALA A 55 -5.10 -8.64 -14.79
N ARG A 56 -5.26 -9.27 -13.62
CA ARG A 56 -5.57 -10.69 -13.50
C ARG A 56 -7.04 -10.88 -13.18
N LYS A 57 -7.85 -11.04 -14.21
CA LYS A 57 -9.32 -11.07 -14.11
C LYS A 57 -9.91 -12.05 -13.10
N ASN A 58 -9.27 -13.16 -12.85
CA ASN A 58 -9.83 -14.21 -11.99
C ASN A 58 -9.06 -14.40 -10.68
N SER A 59 -8.22 -13.45 -10.31
CA SER A 59 -7.48 -13.55 -9.06
C SER A 59 -8.37 -13.22 -7.88
N ARG A 60 -8.43 -14.10 -6.89
CA ARG A 60 -9.09 -13.80 -5.61
C ARG A 60 -8.35 -12.73 -4.82
N TYR A 61 -7.16 -12.36 -5.26
CA TYR A 61 -6.35 -11.31 -4.63
C TYR A 61 -6.48 -9.96 -5.35
N LYS A 62 -7.44 -9.84 -6.26
CA LYS A 62 -7.66 -8.61 -7.01
C LYS A 62 -7.74 -7.40 -6.09
N ASN A 63 -6.98 -6.36 -6.43
CA ASN A 63 -6.90 -5.12 -5.66
C ASN A 63 -6.40 -5.30 -4.21
N GLN A 64 -5.75 -6.42 -3.92
CA GLN A 64 -5.20 -6.64 -2.60
C GLN A 64 -3.78 -6.08 -2.51
N ILE A 65 -3.45 -5.50 -1.37
CA ILE A 65 -2.08 -5.09 -1.05
C ILE A 65 -1.57 -6.07 0.01
N CYS A 66 -0.51 -6.78 -0.33
CA CYS A 66 0.15 -7.72 0.57
C CYS A 66 1.40 -7.06 1.14
N ILE A 67 1.56 -7.07 2.45
CA ILE A 67 2.69 -6.44 3.12
C ILE A 67 3.45 -7.51 3.89
N GLN A 68 4.78 -7.52 3.81
CA GLN A 68 5.57 -8.42 4.61
C GLN A 68 5.53 -8.01 6.08
N GLN A 69 5.27 -8.95 6.97
CA GLN A 69 5.26 -8.70 8.42
C GLN A 69 6.58 -8.09 8.89
N LYS A 70 7.69 -8.52 8.30
CA LYS A 70 9.01 -8.01 8.62
C LYS A 70 9.08 -6.48 8.47
N PHE A 71 8.49 -5.95 7.41
CA PHE A 71 8.42 -4.50 7.20
C PHE A 71 7.60 -3.83 8.32
N LEU A 72 6.44 -4.39 8.63
CA LEU A 72 5.53 -3.81 9.63
C LEU A 72 6.08 -3.85 11.05
N CYS A 73 7.04 -4.74 11.34
CA CYS A 73 7.64 -4.81 12.68
C CYS A 73 8.33 -3.52 13.10
N SER A 74 8.92 -2.80 12.14
CA SER A 74 9.77 -1.65 12.46
C SER A 74 9.48 -0.40 11.62
N ALA A 75 8.43 -0.43 10.80
CA ALA A 75 8.13 0.71 9.93
C ALA A 75 7.64 1.91 10.73
N SER A 76 8.14 3.08 10.38
CA SER A 76 7.66 4.34 10.91
C SER A 76 6.36 4.75 10.19
N LEU A 77 5.66 5.72 10.76
CA LEU A 77 4.44 6.25 10.14
C LEU A 77 4.68 6.70 8.69
N MET A 78 5.76 7.45 8.46
CA MET A 78 6.06 7.93 7.10
C MET A 78 6.49 6.81 6.17
N GLU A 79 7.16 5.78 6.67
CA GLU A 79 7.49 4.61 5.86
C GLU A 79 6.22 3.84 5.43
N ILE A 80 5.25 3.73 6.34
CA ILE A 80 3.97 3.10 6.00
C ILE A 80 3.23 3.95 4.97
N ALA A 81 3.21 5.27 5.14
CA ALA A 81 2.56 6.19 4.20
C ALA A 81 3.20 6.10 2.81
N GLU A 82 4.51 6.08 2.74
CA GLU A 82 5.22 5.96 1.47
C GLU A 82 4.90 4.63 0.77
N MET A 83 4.90 3.55 1.53
CA MET A 83 4.56 2.22 1.00
C MET A 83 3.13 2.20 0.46
N ILE A 84 2.17 2.75 1.20
CA ILE A 84 0.77 2.79 0.74
C ILE A 84 0.65 3.67 -0.52
N ALA A 85 1.33 4.81 -0.58
CA ALA A 85 1.33 5.66 -1.77
C ALA A 85 1.84 4.91 -3.00
N HIS A 86 2.90 4.13 -2.83
CA HIS A 86 3.54 3.33 -3.88
C HIS A 86 2.60 2.23 -4.37
N GLU A 87 2.08 1.42 -3.46
CA GLU A 87 1.24 0.28 -3.84
C GLU A 87 -0.12 0.73 -4.38
N ALA A 88 -0.69 1.79 -3.82
CA ALA A 88 -1.94 2.34 -4.33
C ALA A 88 -1.80 2.82 -5.79
N ALA A 89 -0.65 3.38 -6.15
CA ALA A 89 -0.39 3.80 -7.53
C ALA A 89 -0.42 2.59 -8.48
N HIS A 90 0.07 1.43 -8.04
CA HIS A 90 0.01 0.21 -8.84
C HIS A 90 -1.42 -0.30 -9.03
N LEU A 91 -2.35 0.05 -8.17
CA LEU A 91 -3.75 -0.38 -8.32
C LEU A 91 -4.47 0.37 -9.44
N VAL A 92 -4.01 1.54 -9.81
CA VAL A 92 -4.65 2.36 -10.87
C VAL A 92 -3.80 2.50 -12.12
N ILE A 93 -2.48 2.40 -12.02
CA ILE A 93 -1.58 2.45 -13.17
C ILE A 93 -0.93 1.07 -13.30
N ARG A 94 -1.37 0.32 -14.29
CA ARG A 94 -0.89 -1.04 -14.52
C ARG A 94 0.51 -1.06 -15.13
N GLY A 95 1.23 -2.12 -14.89
CA GLY A 95 2.53 -2.37 -15.49
C GLY A 95 3.69 -1.96 -14.61
N ILE A 96 4.84 -1.74 -15.26
CA ILE A 96 6.07 -1.41 -14.58
C ILE A 96 6.09 0.06 -14.15
N HIS A 97 7.06 0.41 -13.30
CA HIS A 97 7.30 1.77 -12.88
C HIS A 97 7.67 2.66 -14.08
N GLY A 98 6.69 3.35 -14.63
CA GLY A 98 6.92 4.30 -15.71
C GLY A 98 6.57 5.70 -15.26
N LYS A 99 6.62 6.66 -16.19
CA LYS A 99 6.34 8.06 -15.87
C LYS A 99 4.92 8.28 -15.31
N ARG A 100 3.93 7.58 -15.86
CA ARG A 100 2.54 7.69 -15.38
C ARG A 100 2.41 7.19 -13.95
N TRP A 101 3.02 6.05 -13.64
CA TRP A 101 3.02 5.51 -12.30
C TRP A 101 3.74 6.45 -11.33
N GLU A 102 4.90 6.95 -11.72
CA GLU A 102 5.70 7.86 -10.90
C GLU A 102 4.93 9.12 -10.55
N LYS A 103 4.26 9.73 -11.53
CA LYS A 103 3.42 10.91 -11.29
C LYS A 103 2.28 10.62 -10.34
N ARG A 104 1.64 9.46 -10.48
CA ARG A 104 0.56 9.05 -9.58
C ARG A 104 1.08 8.84 -8.16
N TYR A 105 2.21 8.15 -8.03
CA TYR A 105 2.85 7.94 -6.74
C TYR A 105 3.18 9.29 -6.08
N GLU A 106 3.76 10.21 -6.81
CA GLU A 106 4.11 11.53 -6.28
C GLU A 106 2.87 12.27 -5.77
N ARG A 107 1.77 12.21 -6.51
CA ARG A 107 0.52 12.84 -6.08
C ARG A 107 0.00 12.22 -4.78
N HIS A 108 0.03 10.90 -4.66
CA HIS A 108 -0.35 10.22 -3.44
C HIS A 108 0.52 10.64 -2.27
N TYR A 109 1.80 10.61 -2.49
CA TYR A 109 2.76 10.91 -1.42
C TYR A 109 2.70 12.37 -1.00
N ASP A 110 2.57 13.29 -1.95
CA ASP A 110 2.43 14.72 -1.64
C ASP A 110 1.19 14.98 -0.79
N PHE A 111 0.08 14.33 -1.12
CA PHE A 111 -1.14 14.43 -0.31
C PHE A 111 -0.90 13.92 1.11
N LEU A 112 -0.25 12.77 1.25
CA LEU A 112 0.01 12.20 2.58
C LEU A 112 1.00 13.04 3.38
N LYS A 113 1.98 13.65 2.74
CA LYS A 113 2.88 14.59 3.41
C LYS A 113 2.12 15.82 3.92
N GLU A 114 1.17 16.29 3.15
CA GLU A 114 0.31 17.40 3.59
C GLU A 114 -0.56 16.99 4.78
N CYS A 115 -1.09 15.77 4.75
CA CYS A 115 -1.81 15.22 5.89
C CYS A 115 -0.93 15.11 7.13
N LYS A 116 0.35 14.80 6.95
CA LYS A 116 1.31 14.78 8.05
C LYS A 116 1.46 16.16 8.70
N LYS A 117 1.54 17.21 7.87
CA LYS A 117 1.70 18.57 8.37
C LYS A 117 0.49 19.03 9.21
N ASN A 118 -0.72 18.63 8.84
CA ASN A 118 -1.93 19.08 9.53
C ASN A 118 -2.44 18.09 10.59
N GLY A 119 -1.69 17.02 10.89
CA GLY A 119 -2.02 16.07 11.94
C GLY A 119 -2.97 14.96 11.54
N GLU A 120 -3.46 14.95 10.31
CA GLU A 120 -4.39 13.90 9.86
C GLU A 120 -3.72 12.53 9.75
N LEU A 121 -2.44 12.51 9.37
CA LEU A 121 -1.75 11.24 9.24
C LEU A 121 -1.58 10.54 10.58
N GLU A 122 -1.28 11.29 11.63
CA GLU A 122 -1.15 10.73 12.97
C GLU A 122 -2.46 10.13 13.50
N ARG A 123 -3.60 10.65 13.05
CA ARG A 123 -4.90 10.09 13.41
C ARG A 123 -5.09 8.69 12.88
N CYS A 124 -4.38 8.31 11.83
CA CYS A 124 -4.43 6.96 11.28
C CYS A 124 -3.86 5.93 12.24
N GLU A 125 -3.08 6.37 13.22
CA GLU A 125 -2.52 5.50 14.25
C GLU A 125 -3.48 5.21 15.40
N GLU A 126 -4.63 5.85 15.43
CA GLU A 126 -5.61 5.70 16.52
C GLU A 126 -6.55 4.52 16.35
#